data_ecafa684f08bdae941b65ed8effeb4df
#
_entry.id   ecafa684f08bdae941b65ed8effeb4df
#
_cell.length_a   1.000
_cell.length_b   1.000
_cell.length_c   1.000
_cell.angle_alpha   90.00
_cell.angle_beta   90.00
_cell.angle_gamma   90.00
#
_symmetry.space_group_name_H-M   'P 1'
#
loop_
_entity.id
_entity.type
_entity.pdbx_description
1 polymer ?
#
loop_
_entity_poly.entity_id
_entity_poly.type
_entity_poly.pdbx_seq_one_letter_code
_entity_poly.pdbx_strand_id
1 'polypeptide(L)'
;MPSRLERARQDPNSMKARILASARKIFGEYGYNDTTTRMIARDVGIDISTLYYHWGEKQDLYEAVLMEISEEIQKKLIEVEKKVSGQSLAARLEMAIDMMSDYLFSHPEVSNLILFGYFNKTRHGVTLDISMSKYISNIAFAMGLSKDREKVSTEAKARILAVWNTVLNFISGENFFRPLLDTNREDYIRVVKETLKFILVPAFTSKNA
;
A
#
# COMPACT_ATOMS: atom_id res chain seq x y z
N MET A 1 7.33 -3.25 27.50
CA MET A 1 5.85 -3.33 27.45
C MET A 1 5.42 -3.35 25.99
N PRO A 2 4.39 -4.12 25.59
CA PRO A 2 3.93 -4.13 24.20
C PRO A 2 3.46 -2.73 23.79
N SER A 3 3.72 -2.36 22.53
CA SER A 3 3.30 -1.10 21.92
C SER A 3 1.76 -0.98 21.88
N ARG A 4 1.24 0.23 21.59
CA ARG A 4 -0.21 0.43 21.40
C ARG A 4 -0.74 -0.42 20.24
N LEU A 5 0.03 -0.53 19.16
CA LEU A 5 -0.30 -1.33 17.99
C LEU A 5 -0.32 -2.83 18.30
N GLU A 6 0.70 -3.35 19.00
CA GLU A 6 0.73 -4.76 19.42
C GLU A 6 -0.47 -5.12 20.31
N ARG A 7 -0.87 -4.23 21.23
CA ARG A 7 -2.06 -4.45 22.06
C ARG A 7 -3.37 -4.43 21.26
N ALA A 8 -3.48 -3.60 20.22
CA ALA A 8 -4.65 -3.62 19.32
C ALA A 8 -4.76 -4.94 18.56
N ARG A 9 -3.63 -5.52 18.14
CA ARG A 9 -3.56 -6.80 17.43
C ARG A 9 -3.88 -8.02 18.30
N GLN A 10 -3.55 -7.96 19.59
CA GLN A 10 -3.83 -9.07 20.51
C GLN A 10 -5.32 -9.30 20.73
N ASP A 11 -6.13 -8.25 20.64
CA ASP A 11 -7.60 -8.34 20.76
C ASP A 11 -8.26 -7.48 19.67
N PRO A 12 -8.68 -8.11 18.54
CA PRO A 12 -9.37 -7.41 17.45
C PRO A 12 -10.69 -6.73 17.84
N ASN A 13 -11.31 -7.14 18.95
CA ASN A 13 -12.54 -6.56 19.45
C ASN A 13 -12.30 -5.44 20.46
N SER A 14 -11.06 -5.21 20.85
CA SER A 14 -10.70 -4.14 21.78
C SER A 14 -11.07 -2.76 21.25
N MET A 15 -11.28 -1.81 22.15
CA MET A 15 -11.48 -0.41 21.79
C MET A 15 -10.29 0.14 20.97
N LYS A 16 -9.06 -0.29 21.28
CA LYS A 16 -7.88 0.07 20.50
C LYS A 16 -7.96 -0.39 19.04
N ALA A 17 -8.35 -1.63 18.82
CA ALA A 17 -8.49 -2.19 17.47
C ALA A 17 -9.62 -1.47 16.69
N ARG A 18 -10.75 -1.20 17.33
CA ARG A 18 -11.86 -0.46 16.71
C ARG A 18 -11.46 0.96 16.30
N ILE A 19 -10.73 1.67 17.17
CA ILE A 19 -10.22 3.01 16.85
C ILE A 19 -9.23 2.94 15.69
N LEU A 20 -8.32 1.97 15.67
CA LEU A 20 -7.32 1.80 14.59
C LEU A 20 -8.00 1.53 13.24
N ALA A 21 -8.98 0.63 13.21
CA ALA A 21 -9.73 0.31 11.98
C ALA A 21 -10.51 1.53 11.44
N SER A 22 -11.17 2.28 12.32
CA SER A 22 -11.84 3.53 11.94
C SER A 22 -10.85 4.58 11.44
N ALA A 23 -9.71 4.73 12.11
CA ALA A 23 -8.67 5.65 11.71
C ALA A 23 -8.10 5.30 10.33
N ARG A 24 -7.82 4.02 10.05
CA ARG A 24 -7.38 3.54 8.75
C ARG A 24 -8.35 3.93 7.63
N LYS A 25 -9.65 3.69 7.84
CA LYS A 25 -10.71 4.06 6.89
C LYS A 25 -10.73 5.58 6.66
N ILE A 26 -10.79 6.37 7.72
CA ILE A 26 -10.97 7.83 7.63
C ILE A 26 -9.69 8.51 7.08
N PHE A 27 -8.51 8.11 7.52
CA PHE A 27 -7.26 8.60 6.93
C PHE A 27 -7.11 8.20 5.46
N GLY A 28 -7.57 7.00 5.07
CA GLY A 28 -7.55 6.55 3.68
C GLY A 28 -8.52 7.31 2.78
N GLU A 29 -9.60 7.87 3.34
CA GLU A 29 -10.59 8.65 2.61
C GLU A 29 -10.20 10.13 2.50
N TYR A 30 -9.75 10.75 3.60
CA TYR A 30 -9.54 12.20 3.69
C TYR A 30 -8.07 12.62 3.79
N GLY A 31 -7.14 11.68 3.93
CA GLY A 31 -5.74 11.98 4.21
C GLY A 31 -5.50 12.45 5.65
N TYR A 32 -4.24 12.71 5.98
CA TYR A 32 -3.86 13.14 7.34
C TYR A 32 -4.40 14.53 7.68
N ASN A 33 -4.27 15.51 6.78
CA ASN A 33 -4.56 16.91 7.07
C ASN A 33 -6.04 17.14 7.33
N ASP A 34 -6.92 16.58 6.50
CA ASP A 34 -8.37 16.79 6.56
C ASP A 34 -9.08 15.85 7.55
N THR A 35 -8.40 14.84 8.07
CA THR A 35 -8.91 13.98 9.14
C THR A 35 -8.77 14.67 10.49
N THR A 36 -9.83 14.62 11.28
CA THR A 36 -9.83 15.07 12.70
C THR A 36 -10.07 13.89 13.64
N THR A 37 -9.52 13.95 14.87
CA THR A 37 -9.80 12.95 15.91
C THR A 37 -11.28 12.86 16.26
N ARG A 38 -12.05 13.95 16.08
CA ARG A 38 -13.50 13.96 16.24
C ARG A 38 -14.23 13.10 15.20
N MET A 39 -13.76 13.09 13.96
CA MET A 39 -14.34 12.23 12.91
C MET A 39 -14.16 10.75 13.29
N ILE A 40 -12.97 10.37 13.73
CA ILE A 40 -12.66 9.00 14.16
C ILE A 40 -13.48 8.62 15.40
N ALA A 41 -13.51 9.48 16.43
CA ALA A 41 -14.29 9.22 17.64
C ALA A 41 -15.78 9.04 17.36
N ARG A 42 -16.35 9.85 16.43
CA ARG A 42 -17.74 9.74 15.99
C ARG A 42 -18.01 8.43 15.22
N ASP A 43 -17.13 8.01 14.32
CA ASP A 43 -17.25 6.76 13.55
C ASP A 43 -17.24 5.54 14.49
N VAL A 44 -16.42 5.57 15.54
CA VAL A 44 -16.35 4.49 16.56
C VAL A 44 -17.51 4.56 17.57
N GLY A 45 -18.15 5.72 17.74
CA GLY A 45 -19.19 5.97 18.76
C GLY A 45 -18.64 6.16 20.17
N ILE A 46 -17.54 6.90 20.32
CA ILE A 46 -16.88 7.18 21.59
C ILE A 46 -16.61 8.67 21.80
N ASP A 47 -16.33 9.05 23.04
CA ASP A 47 -15.85 10.38 23.36
C ASP A 47 -14.40 10.57 22.92
N ILE A 48 -14.07 11.80 22.57
CA ILE A 48 -12.72 12.17 22.12
C ILE A 48 -11.65 11.91 23.20
N SER A 49 -12.00 12.05 24.48
CA SER A 49 -11.13 11.73 25.62
C SER A 49 -10.75 10.24 25.64
N THR A 50 -11.67 9.35 25.30
CA THR A 50 -11.44 7.91 25.18
C THR A 50 -10.45 7.61 24.05
N LEU A 51 -10.56 8.31 22.91
CA LEU A 51 -9.60 8.17 21.81
C LEU A 51 -8.19 8.56 22.25
N TYR A 52 -8.04 9.75 22.88
CA TYR A 52 -6.74 10.21 23.39
C TYR A 52 -6.15 9.26 24.45
N TYR A 53 -6.98 8.72 25.33
CA TYR A 53 -6.54 7.74 26.34
C TYR A 53 -5.95 6.49 25.69
N HIS A 54 -6.57 5.97 24.63
CA HIS A 54 -6.13 4.74 23.97
C HIS A 54 -4.94 4.95 23.03
N TRP A 55 -4.92 6.04 22.27
CA TRP A 55 -3.98 6.23 21.17
C TRP A 55 -3.06 7.45 21.31
N GLY A 56 -3.39 8.44 22.13
CA GLY A 56 -2.63 9.69 22.21
C GLY A 56 -3.03 10.66 21.13
N GLU A 57 -2.04 11.31 20.49
CA GLU A 57 -2.28 12.33 19.49
C GLU A 57 -2.71 11.73 18.12
N LYS A 58 -3.29 12.58 17.26
CA LYS A 58 -3.65 12.20 15.89
C LYS A 58 -2.46 11.58 15.12
N GLN A 59 -1.29 12.14 15.36
CA GLN A 59 -0.05 11.67 14.75
C GLN A 59 0.32 10.26 15.18
N ASP A 60 0.24 9.93 16.48
CA ASP A 60 0.53 8.58 17.01
C ASP A 60 -0.37 7.52 16.34
N LEU A 61 -1.65 7.88 16.18
CA LEU A 61 -2.63 7.00 15.55
C LEU A 61 -2.38 6.84 14.04
N TYR A 62 -2.03 7.91 13.36
CA TYR A 62 -1.67 7.87 11.93
C TYR A 62 -0.43 7.02 11.68
N GLU A 63 0.61 7.20 12.48
CA GLU A 63 1.84 6.39 12.40
C GLU A 63 1.54 4.90 12.63
N ALA A 64 0.66 4.57 13.57
CA ALA A 64 0.25 3.19 13.79
C ALA A 64 -0.49 2.60 12.59
N VAL A 65 -1.35 3.37 11.92
CA VAL A 65 -2.02 2.96 10.66
C VAL A 65 -0.98 2.73 9.56
N LEU A 66 -0.02 3.62 9.37
CA LEU A 66 1.03 3.46 8.36
C LEU A 66 1.92 2.24 8.63
N MET A 67 2.26 1.97 9.89
CA MET A 67 3.01 0.77 10.27
C MET A 67 2.22 -0.51 9.95
N GLU A 68 0.93 -0.55 10.27
CA GLU A 68 0.06 -1.69 9.96
C GLU A 68 0.03 -1.97 8.45
N ILE A 69 -0.21 -0.93 7.64
CA ILE A 69 -0.22 -1.03 6.17
C ILE A 69 1.13 -1.49 5.61
N SER A 70 2.23 -0.93 6.12
CA SER A 70 3.58 -1.31 5.69
C SER A 70 3.84 -2.80 5.91
N GLU A 71 3.45 -3.34 7.07
CA GLU A 71 3.60 -4.76 7.38
C GLU A 71 2.67 -5.66 6.55
N GLU A 72 1.45 -5.21 6.27
CA GLU A 72 0.51 -5.93 5.40
C GLU A 72 1.06 -6.04 3.97
N ILE A 73 1.55 -4.93 3.41
CA ILE A 73 2.19 -4.93 2.09
C ILE A 73 3.39 -5.86 2.07
N GLN A 74 4.23 -5.81 3.11
CA GLN A 74 5.38 -6.70 3.23
C GLN A 74 4.96 -8.17 3.21
N LYS A 75 3.96 -8.54 4.00
CA LYS A 75 3.43 -9.91 4.03
C LYS A 75 2.90 -10.31 2.66
N LYS A 76 2.18 -9.41 1.97
CA LYS A 76 1.65 -9.66 0.64
C LYS A 76 2.75 -9.85 -0.40
N LEU A 77 3.78 -9.03 -0.38
CA LEU A 77 4.94 -9.17 -1.27
C LEU A 77 5.68 -10.51 -1.06
N ILE A 78 5.85 -10.95 0.19
CA ILE A 78 6.43 -12.25 0.51
C ILE A 78 5.55 -13.40 -0.01
N GLU A 79 4.22 -13.27 0.12
CA GLU A 79 3.28 -14.25 -0.43
C GLU A 79 3.41 -14.35 -1.95
N VAL A 80 3.45 -13.21 -2.64
CA VAL A 80 3.65 -13.14 -4.09
C VAL A 80 4.99 -13.79 -4.47
N GLU A 81 6.10 -13.40 -3.84
CA GLU A 81 7.43 -13.95 -4.12
C GLU A 81 7.45 -15.49 -4.02
N LYS A 82 6.81 -16.05 -2.98
CA LYS A 82 6.70 -17.51 -2.82
C LYS A 82 5.91 -18.17 -3.93
N LYS A 83 4.78 -17.58 -4.34
CA LYS A 83 3.91 -18.16 -5.39
C LYS A 83 4.53 -18.11 -6.77
N VAL A 84 5.30 -17.06 -7.09
CA VAL A 84 5.91 -16.91 -8.41
C VAL A 84 7.27 -17.58 -8.53
N SER A 85 7.82 -18.15 -7.46
CA SER A 85 9.12 -18.81 -7.45
C SER A 85 9.18 -19.95 -8.48
N GLY A 86 10.28 -20.03 -9.23
CA GLY A 86 10.50 -21.05 -10.27
C GLY A 86 9.80 -20.80 -11.60
N GLN A 87 8.96 -19.77 -11.71
CA GLN A 87 8.31 -19.40 -12.98
C GLN A 87 9.22 -18.55 -13.88
N SER A 88 8.89 -18.48 -15.17
CA SER A 88 9.55 -17.54 -16.09
C SER A 88 9.29 -16.09 -15.65
N LEU A 89 10.15 -15.15 -16.04
CA LEU A 89 9.98 -13.74 -15.65
C LEU A 89 8.62 -13.18 -16.10
N ALA A 90 8.16 -13.51 -17.31
CA ALA A 90 6.83 -13.08 -17.79
C ALA A 90 5.70 -13.60 -16.88
N ALA A 91 5.67 -14.91 -16.60
CA ALA A 91 4.65 -15.49 -15.72
C ALA A 91 4.69 -14.91 -14.30
N ARG A 92 5.90 -14.65 -13.77
CA ARG A 92 6.07 -13.99 -12.46
C ARG A 92 5.46 -12.61 -12.43
N LEU A 93 5.69 -11.81 -13.47
CA LEU A 93 5.13 -10.45 -13.58
C LEU A 93 3.61 -10.47 -13.68
N GLU A 94 3.05 -11.31 -14.55
CA GLU A 94 1.61 -11.45 -14.72
C GLU A 94 0.92 -11.82 -13.40
N MET A 95 1.42 -12.86 -12.73
CA MET A 95 0.88 -13.29 -11.44
C MET A 95 1.03 -12.21 -10.36
N ALA A 96 2.17 -11.53 -10.31
CA ALA A 96 2.40 -10.46 -9.34
C ALA A 96 1.45 -9.27 -9.57
N ILE A 97 1.23 -8.89 -10.83
CA ILE A 97 0.25 -7.85 -11.19
C ILE A 97 -1.15 -8.26 -10.75
N ASP A 98 -1.58 -9.50 -11.05
CA ASP A 98 -2.90 -9.98 -10.65
C ASP A 98 -3.08 -9.95 -9.13
N MET A 99 -2.17 -10.57 -8.40
CA MET A 99 -2.26 -10.70 -6.95
C MET A 99 -2.19 -9.37 -6.20
N MET A 100 -1.29 -8.48 -6.64
CA MET A 100 -1.16 -7.15 -6.02
C MET A 100 -2.34 -6.26 -6.36
N SER A 101 -2.82 -6.28 -7.60
CA SER A 101 -4.00 -5.52 -8.01
C SER A 101 -5.24 -5.98 -7.26
N ASP A 102 -5.50 -7.29 -7.16
CA ASP A 102 -6.64 -7.85 -6.43
C ASP A 102 -6.62 -7.43 -4.95
N TYR A 103 -5.45 -7.48 -4.32
CA TYR A 103 -5.28 -7.02 -2.94
C TYR A 103 -5.59 -5.54 -2.80
N LEU A 104 -5.00 -4.70 -3.65
CA LEU A 104 -5.13 -3.24 -3.54
C LEU A 104 -6.53 -2.74 -3.94
N PHE A 105 -7.20 -3.36 -4.93
CA PHE A 105 -8.60 -3.06 -5.24
C PHE A 105 -9.58 -3.47 -4.13
N SER A 106 -9.21 -4.48 -3.34
CA SER A 106 -9.98 -4.87 -2.14
C SER A 106 -9.70 -3.95 -0.94
N HIS A 107 -8.57 -3.23 -0.95
CA HIS A 107 -8.10 -2.35 0.12
C HIS A 107 -7.64 -1.00 -0.44
N PRO A 108 -8.53 -0.22 -1.08
CA PRO A 108 -8.14 1.01 -1.77
C PRO A 108 -7.55 2.07 -0.83
N GLU A 109 -7.91 2.05 0.45
CA GLU A 109 -7.34 2.92 1.47
C GLU A 109 -5.81 2.75 1.60
N VAL A 110 -5.27 1.57 1.30
CA VAL A 110 -3.82 1.31 1.29
C VAL A 110 -3.13 2.17 0.22
N SER A 111 -3.65 2.14 -1.01
CA SER A 111 -3.12 2.95 -2.11
C SER A 111 -3.24 4.44 -1.83
N ASN A 112 -4.40 4.87 -1.31
CA ASN A 112 -4.65 6.26 -0.95
C ASN A 112 -3.66 6.76 0.10
N LEU A 113 -3.45 6.00 1.18
CA LEU A 113 -2.54 6.39 2.27
C LEU A 113 -1.08 6.46 1.80
N ILE A 114 -0.65 5.58 0.91
CA ILE A 114 0.68 5.66 0.31
C ILE A 114 0.82 6.93 -0.54
N LEU A 115 -0.13 7.22 -1.41
CA LEU A 115 -0.12 8.43 -2.25
C LEU A 115 -0.19 9.70 -1.42
N PHE A 116 -1.06 9.76 -0.40
CA PHE A 116 -1.08 10.88 0.54
C PHE A 116 0.26 11.06 1.26
N GLY A 117 0.93 9.96 1.60
CA GLY A 117 2.24 9.98 2.24
C GLY A 117 3.33 10.64 1.38
N TYR A 118 3.23 10.60 0.04
CA TYR A 118 4.18 11.27 -0.84
C TYR A 118 4.13 12.79 -0.75
N PHE A 119 2.96 13.34 -0.46
CA PHE A 119 2.73 14.78 -0.45
C PHE A 119 2.69 15.38 0.96
N ASN A 120 2.53 14.54 1.99
CA ASN A 120 2.46 14.99 3.38
C ASN A 120 3.85 14.98 4.02
N LYS A 121 4.31 16.16 4.46
CA LYS A 121 5.49 16.30 5.31
C LYS A 121 5.13 15.92 6.74
N THR A 122 5.12 14.63 7.08
CA THR A 122 5.04 14.19 8.47
C THR A 122 6.43 14.27 9.13
N ARG A 123 6.48 14.54 10.44
CA ARG A 123 7.75 14.67 11.19
C ARG A 123 8.59 13.37 11.17
N HIS A 124 7.98 12.24 10.82
CA HIS A 124 8.59 10.90 10.85
C HIS A 124 8.68 10.22 9.47
N GLY A 125 8.66 10.99 8.38
CA GLY A 125 8.81 10.47 7.00
C GLY A 125 10.02 9.56 6.77
N VAL A 126 11.04 9.68 7.62
CA VAL A 126 12.27 8.88 7.55
C VAL A 126 12.03 7.37 7.73
N THR A 127 11.05 6.97 8.55
CA THR A 127 10.80 5.54 8.83
C THR A 127 10.14 4.82 7.65
N LEU A 128 9.24 5.47 6.94
CA LEU A 128 8.66 4.96 5.71
C LEU A 128 9.71 4.87 4.59
N ASP A 129 10.57 5.88 4.46
CA ASP A 129 11.61 5.95 3.44
C ASP A 129 12.60 4.77 3.53
N ILE A 130 13.09 4.43 4.73
CA ILE A 130 14.05 3.34 4.91
C ILE A 130 13.43 1.99 4.56
N SER A 131 12.20 1.73 5.00
CA SER A 131 11.50 0.49 4.70
C SER A 131 11.19 0.37 3.20
N MET A 132 10.72 1.45 2.57
CA MET A 132 10.40 1.48 1.14
C MET A 132 11.63 1.21 0.26
N SER A 133 12.80 1.78 0.58
CA SER A 133 14.03 1.53 -0.18
C SER A 133 14.40 0.04 -0.21
N LYS A 134 14.26 -0.65 0.92
CA LYS A 134 14.51 -2.09 1.02
C LYS A 134 13.49 -2.91 0.20
N TYR A 135 12.21 -2.53 0.24
CA TYR A 135 11.17 -3.22 -0.56
C TYR A 135 11.41 -3.05 -2.06
N ILE A 136 11.72 -1.84 -2.51
CA ILE A 136 12.05 -1.56 -3.92
C ILE A 136 13.24 -2.42 -4.37
N SER A 137 14.28 -2.55 -3.54
CA SER A 137 15.44 -3.37 -3.84
C SER A 137 15.09 -4.86 -3.92
N ASN A 138 14.26 -5.36 -3.01
CA ASN A 138 13.80 -6.75 -3.05
C ASN A 138 12.96 -7.05 -4.28
N ILE A 139 12.06 -6.15 -4.68
CA ILE A 139 11.25 -6.28 -5.89
C ILE A 139 12.15 -6.26 -7.12
N ALA A 140 13.11 -5.32 -7.21
CA ALA A 140 14.04 -5.24 -8.33
C ALA A 140 14.87 -6.53 -8.50
N PHE A 141 15.34 -7.11 -7.40
CA PHE A 141 16.01 -8.41 -7.42
C PHE A 141 15.06 -9.53 -7.88
N ALA A 142 13.85 -9.60 -7.33
CA ALA A 142 12.86 -10.61 -7.69
C ALA A 142 12.44 -10.51 -9.17
N MET A 143 12.46 -9.31 -9.75
CA MET A 143 12.17 -9.06 -11.17
C MET A 143 13.39 -9.21 -12.08
N GLY A 144 14.54 -9.64 -11.56
CA GLY A 144 15.75 -9.87 -12.36
C GLY A 144 16.48 -8.59 -12.81
N LEU A 145 16.12 -7.43 -12.26
CA LEU A 145 16.78 -6.15 -12.56
C LEU A 145 18.10 -5.97 -11.81
N SER A 146 18.39 -6.83 -10.86
CA SER A 146 19.66 -6.89 -10.14
C SER A 146 20.03 -8.33 -9.82
N LYS A 147 21.31 -8.63 -9.77
CA LYS A 147 21.85 -9.92 -9.31
C LYS A 147 22.13 -9.91 -7.80
N ASP A 148 22.09 -8.75 -7.16
CA ASP A 148 22.39 -8.53 -5.77
C ASP A 148 21.33 -7.62 -5.15
N ARG A 149 20.71 -8.05 -4.04
CA ARG A 149 19.66 -7.30 -3.34
C ARG A 149 20.18 -6.00 -2.71
N GLU A 150 21.47 -5.96 -2.37
CA GLU A 150 22.08 -4.80 -1.73
C GLU A 150 22.64 -3.79 -2.75
N LYS A 151 22.91 -4.24 -3.99
CA LYS A 151 23.51 -3.44 -5.06
C LYS A 151 22.56 -3.21 -6.22
N VAL A 152 21.37 -2.69 -5.91
CA VAL A 152 20.37 -2.36 -6.94
C VAL A 152 20.65 -0.96 -7.49
N SER A 153 20.76 -0.85 -8.83
CA SER A 153 21.02 0.43 -9.50
C SER A 153 19.87 1.43 -9.32
N THR A 154 20.17 2.71 -9.46
CA THR A 154 19.18 3.79 -9.42
C THR A 154 18.12 3.61 -10.52
N GLU A 155 18.53 3.19 -11.70
CA GLU A 155 17.65 2.93 -12.86
C GLU A 155 16.67 1.79 -12.56
N ALA A 156 17.16 0.69 -11.97
CA ALA A 156 16.32 -0.43 -11.57
C ALA A 156 15.29 0.00 -10.51
N LYS A 157 15.72 0.77 -9.51
CA LYS A 157 14.81 1.34 -8.50
C LYS A 157 13.76 2.26 -9.11
N ALA A 158 14.16 3.14 -10.05
CA ALA A 158 13.25 4.04 -10.74
C ALA A 158 12.20 3.28 -11.57
N ARG A 159 12.59 2.18 -12.25
CA ARG A 159 11.65 1.30 -12.98
C ARG A 159 10.62 0.68 -12.02
N ILE A 160 11.05 0.18 -10.86
CA ILE A 160 10.11 -0.36 -9.87
C ILE A 160 9.17 0.72 -9.32
N LEU A 161 9.68 1.92 -9.05
CA LEU A 161 8.84 3.05 -8.63
C LEU A 161 7.81 3.43 -9.70
N ALA A 162 8.17 3.39 -10.99
CA ALA A 162 7.23 3.66 -12.08
C ALA A 162 6.10 2.64 -12.11
N VAL A 163 6.42 1.34 -12.01
CA VAL A 163 5.42 0.26 -11.90
C VAL A 163 4.50 0.50 -10.70
N TRP A 164 5.09 0.71 -9.53
CA TRP A 164 4.36 0.91 -8.29
C TRP A 164 3.40 2.11 -8.36
N ASN A 165 3.91 3.25 -8.83
CA ASN A 165 3.07 4.44 -9.00
C ASN A 165 1.92 4.21 -9.98
N THR A 166 2.15 3.50 -11.09
CA THR A 166 1.10 3.20 -12.07
C THR A 166 -0.01 2.39 -11.42
N VAL A 167 0.33 1.32 -10.69
CA VAL A 167 -0.65 0.49 -9.98
C VAL A 167 -1.44 1.30 -8.97
N LEU A 168 -0.76 2.04 -8.08
CA LEU A 168 -1.41 2.83 -7.04
C LEU A 168 -2.37 3.88 -7.61
N ASN A 169 -1.98 4.56 -8.70
CA ASN A 169 -2.82 5.60 -9.31
C ASN A 169 -4.09 5.03 -9.94
N PHE A 170 -4.03 3.89 -10.64
CA PHE A 170 -5.24 3.26 -11.18
C PHE A 170 -6.22 2.86 -10.07
N ILE A 171 -5.71 2.40 -8.93
CA ILE A 171 -6.54 1.97 -7.81
C ILE A 171 -7.14 3.17 -7.07
N SER A 172 -6.32 4.12 -6.63
CA SER A 172 -6.79 5.33 -5.95
C SER A 172 -7.67 6.20 -6.83
N GLY A 173 -7.39 6.22 -8.13
CA GLY A 173 -8.13 6.99 -9.14
C GLY A 173 -9.35 6.29 -9.71
N GLU A 174 -9.78 5.12 -9.19
CA GLU A 174 -10.91 4.35 -9.74
C GLU A 174 -12.15 5.23 -9.98
N ASN A 175 -12.55 6.03 -9.01
CA ASN A 175 -13.73 6.88 -9.11
C ASN A 175 -13.61 7.97 -10.19
N PHE A 176 -12.39 8.36 -10.55
CA PHE A 176 -12.13 9.33 -11.62
C PHE A 176 -11.95 8.63 -12.97
N PHE A 177 -11.17 7.56 -13.06
CA PHE A 177 -10.84 6.92 -14.33
C PHE A 177 -11.94 6.03 -14.86
N ARG A 178 -12.70 5.35 -14.00
CA ARG A 178 -13.76 4.44 -14.40
C ARG A 178 -14.85 5.12 -15.26
N PRO A 179 -15.36 6.31 -14.91
CA PRO A 179 -16.28 7.05 -15.78
C PRO A 179 -15.67 7.46 -17.12
N LEU A 180 -14.37 7.79 -17.17
CA LEU A 180 -13.68 8.13 -18.42
C LEU A 180 -13.56 6.94 -19.38
N LEU A 181 -13.58 5.71 -18.84
CA LEU A 181 -13.53 4.48 -19.63
C LEU A 181 -14.93 3.93 -19.93
N ASP A 182 -16.00 4.62 -19.50
CA ASP A 182 -17.39 4.23 -19.68
C ASP A 182 -17.65 2.76 -19.30
N THR A 183 -17.21 2.36 -18.10
CA THR A 183 -17.21 0.96 -17.67
C THR A 183 -17.75 0.78 -16.25
N ASN A 184 -18.22 -0.44 -15.94
CA ASN A 184 -18.55 -0.83 -14.57
C ASN A 184 -17.29 -1.21 -13.77
N ARG A 185 -17.42 -1.47 -12.46
CA ARG A 185 -16.29 -1.72 -11.57
C ARG A 185 -15.55 -3.03 -11.92
N GLU A 186 -16.25 -4.08 -12.24
CA GLU A 186 -15.67 -5.38 -12.56
C GLU A 186 -14.82 -5.31 -13.83
N ASP A 187 -15.37 -4.73 -14.89
CA ASP A 187 -14.66 -4.50 -16.14
C ASP A 187 -13.49 -3.52 -15.97
N TYR A 188 -13.65 -2.47 -15.16
CA TYR A 188 -12.54 -1.57 -14.84
C TYR A 188 -11.34 -2.32 -14.25
N ILE A 189 -11.56 -3.14 -13.22
CA ILE A 189 -10.49 -3.94 -12.59
C ILE A 189 -9.82 -4.85 -13.63
N ARG A 190 -10.60 -5.54 -14.44
CA ARG A 190 -10.09 -6.43 -15.50
C ARG A 190 -9.25 -5.65 -16.51
N VAL A 191 -9.77 -4.56 -17.06
CA VAL A 191 -9.07 -3.73 -18.06
C VAL A 191 -7.79 -3.11 -17.50
N VAL A 192 -7.80 -2.65 -16.27
CA VAL A 192 -6.58 -2.13 -15.61
C VAL A 192 -5.52 -3.22 -15.48
N LYS A 193 -5.87 -4.42 -15.03
CA LYS A 193 -4.93 -5.54 -14.91
C LYS A 193 -4.35 -5.94 -16.27
N GLU A 194 -5.19 -6.04 -17.31
CA GLU A 194 -4.75 -6.34 -18.67
C GLU A 194 -3.82 -5.24 -19.23
N THR A 195 -4.15 -3.98 -19.01
CA THR A 195 -3.33 -2.83 -19.40
C THR A 195 -1.97 -2.83 -18.71
N LEU A 196 -1.95 -3.09 -17.41
CA LEU A 196 -0.70 -3.22 -16.66
C LEU A 196 0.18 -4.35 -17.21
N LYS A 197 -0.39 -5.52 -17.50
CA LYS A 197 0.33 -6.63 -18.13
C LYS A 197 0.85 -6.26 -19.52
N PHE A 198 0.00 -5.63 -20.35
CA PHE A 198 0.37 -5.19 -21.70
C PHE A 198 1.57 -4.25 -21.70
N ILE A 199 1.65 -3.31 -20.75
CA ILE A 199 2.74 -2.34 -20.67
C ILE A 199 3.97 -2.94 -19.99
N LEU A 200 3.78 -3.62 -18.85
CA LEU A 200 4.89 -3.99 -17.97
C LEU A 200 5.58 -5.28 -18.39
N VAL A 201 4.85 -6.30 -18.81
CA VAL A 201 5.49 -7.59 -19.16
C VAL A 201 6.48 -7.46 -20.29
N PRO A 202 6.17 -6.84 -21.45
CA PRO A 202 7.16 -6.63 -22.50
C PRO A 202 8.33 -5.74 -22.07
N ALA A 203 8.07 -4.69 -21.29
CA ALA A 203 9.10 -3.75 -20.83
C ALA A 203 10.20 -4.42 -19.99
N PHE A 204 9.88 -5.48 -19.26
CA PHE A 204 10.83 -6.21 -18.42
C PHE A 204 11.35 -7.52 -19.04
N THR A 205 10.71 -8.03 -20.09
CA THR A 205 11.09 -9.31 -20.72
C THR A 205 11.80 -9.15 -22.08
N SER A 206 11.76 -7.95 -22.68
CA SER A 206 12.49 -7.66 -23.91
C SER A 206 14.00 -7.70 -23.67
N LYS A 207 14.76 -8.26 -24.63
CA LYS A 207 16.23 -8.46 -24.52
C LYS A 207 17.06 -7.17 -24.31
N ASN A 208 16.44 -6.00 -24.35
CA ASN A 208 17.07 -4.68 -24.16
C ASN A 208 16.62 -3.98 -22.84
N ALA A 209 16.03 -4.72 -21.92
CA ALA A 209 15.61 -4.19 -20.62
C ALA A 209 16.74 -4.18 -19.59
#